data_a91bafc108f6087c22d7d2652c1e2b96
#
_entry.id   a91bafc108f6087c22d7d2652c1e2b96
#
_cell.length_a   1.000
_cell.length_b   1.000
_cell.length_c   1.000
_cell.angle_alpha   90.00
_cell.angle_beta   90.00
_cell.angle_gamma   90.00
#
_symmetry.space_group_name_H-M   'P 1'
#
loop_
_entity.id
_entity.type
_entity.pdbx_description
1 polymer ?
#
loop_
_entity_poly.entity_id
_entity_poly.type
_entity_poly.pdbx_seq_one_letter_code
_entity_poly.pdbx_strand_id
1 'polypeptide(L)'
;CEDCHNLEYDNWQGSHHDLAMDVANDTTVLGDFEDAEITVHGVTSRFYKKDGKFLVYTNGVGGEMGEFEITHTFGWYPLQQYLVPFPGGRLQTLPLAWDSKDNKWFRVPPDEPVEPDDWLYWTNAAQNWNGMCAQCHSTNLQKNYDIETDSYNTTWSDIDVGCESCHGPGSRHVEWAEMPEMGRPAVWNFDLVRKTSGLDSREHVELCAPCHSRRGAMGDDNHRPGDLLDIYLPSLLSEDLYFADGQILEEVYVYGSFTQSKMYRHDVRCSDCHEVHSIELVKEGNELCLQCHRGAQYDTTQHHFHKQEGEEGEPIVSADGEVLFKVGTGAECVQCHMPGRYYMGPDYRPDHSFRIPDPALDAEIGAPDACLRCHVDKDAQWSQESIV
;
A
#
# COMPACT_ATOMS: atom_id res chain seq x y z
N CYS A 1 -1.13 21.42 -13.45
CA CYS A 1 -2.07 21.45 -12.32
C CYS A 1 -1.64 22.45 -11.25
N GLU A 2 -0.36 22.47 -10.90
CA GLU A 2 0.24 23.35 -9.89
C GLU A 2 -0.19 24.82 -10.00
N ASP A 3 -0.13 25.42 -11.19
CA ASP A 3 -0.42 26.86 -11.42
C ASP A 3 -1.84 27.28 -11.01
N CYS A 4 -2.79 26.36 -10.93
CA CYS A 4 -4.20 26.64 -10.62
C CYS A 4 -4.68 25.93 -9.34
N HIS A 5 -4.10 24.79 -9.00
CA HIS A 5 -4.48 23.90 -7.89
C HIS A 5 -3.36 23.78 -6.87
N ASN A 6 -2.86 24.94 -6.38
CA ASN A 6 -1.68 24.99 -5.49
C ASN A 6 -1.89 24.18 -4.21
N LEU A 7 -3.10 24.23 -3.59
CA LEU A 7 -3.36 23.54 -2.33
C LEU A 7 -3.31 22.03 -2.50
N GLU A 8 -3.94 21.52 -3.53
CA GLU A 8 -3.97 20.10 -3.86
C GLU A 8 -2.58 19.59 -4.25
N TYR A 9 -1.81 20.43 -4.99
CA TYR A 9 -0.43 20.12 -5.36
C TYR A 9 0.48 20.10 -4.13
N ASP A 10 0.41 21.10 -3.25
CA ASP A 10 1.21 21.19 -2.03
C ASP A 10 0.91 20.00 -1.09
N ASN A 11 -0.35 19.55 -1.01
CA ASN A 11 -0.73 18.38 -0.24
C ASN A 11 -0.22 17.08 -0.86
N TRP A 12 -0.22 16.97 -2.20
CA TRP A 12 0.25 15.78 -2.90
C TRP A 12 1.77 15.65 -2.84
N GLN A 13 2.50 16.77 -2.87
CA GLN A 13 3.96 16.78 -2.88
C GLN A 13 4.53 16.17 -1.59
N GLY A 14 5.41 15.19 -1.72
CA GLY A 14 5.97 14.42 -0.61
C GLY A 14 5.04 13.34 -0.05
N SER A 15 3.83 13.17 -0.59
CA SER A 15 2.95 12.07 -0.22
C SER A 15 3.48 10.72 -0.73
N HIS A 16 2.91 9.61 -0.25
CA HIS A 16 3.25 8.28 -0.76
C HIS A 16 2.88 8.07 -2.23
N HIS A 17 1.99 8.88 -2.80
CA HIS A 17 1.69 8.87 -4.23
C HIS A 17 2.80 9.54 -5.04
N ASP A 18 3.26 10.73 -4.65
CA ASP A 18 4.40 11.43 -5.23
C ASP A 18 5.69 10.58 -5.13
N LEU A 19 5.91 9.96 -3.97
CA LEU A 19 7.07 9.13 -3.68
C LEU A 19 6.89 7.64 -4.07
N ALA A 20 5.85 7.33 -4.85
CA ALA A 20 5.56 5.95 -5.24
C ALA A 20 6.69 5.33 -6.06
N MET A 21 7.40 6.15 -6.87
CA MET A 21 8.54 5.75 -7.67
C MET A 21 9.37 6.96 -8.09
N ASP A 22 10.69 6.76 -8.29
CA ASP A 22 11.58 7.79 -8.80
C ASP A 22 12.82 7.19 -9.49
N VAL A 23 13.57 8.03 -10.21
CA VAL A 23 14.90 7.70 -10.72
C VAL A 23 15.89 7.70 -9.57
N ALA A 24 16.73 6.67 -9.48
CA ALA A 24 17.73 6.54 -8.42
C ALA A 24 18.78 7.67 -8.49
N ASN A 25 18.85 8.46 -7.45
CA ASN A 25 19.84 9.52 -7.26
C ASN A 25 20.09 9.78 -5.76
N ASP A 26 20.98 10.72 -5.43
CA ASP A 26 21.38 10.97 -4.03
C ASP A 26 20.24 11.53 -3.14
N THR A 27 19.13 11.96 -3.70
CA THR A 27 17.97 12.47 -2.95
C THR A 27 16.84 11.45 -2.85
N THR A 28 16.75 10.51 -3.78
CA THR A 28 15.65 9.55 -3.86
C THR A 28 16.00 8.17 -3.28
N VAL A 29 17.29 7.83 -3.19
CA VAL A 29 17.78 6.57 -2.63
C VAL A 29 17.95 6.71 -1.11
N LEU A 30 17.16 5.96 -0.34
CA LEU A 30 17.21 5.95 1.13
C LEU A 30 18.20 4.94 1.68
N GLY A 31 18.46 3.85 0.96
CA GLY A 31 19.31 2.75 1.40
C GLY A 31 20.77 3.16 1.59
N ASP A 32 21.45 2.47 2.49
CA ASP A 32 22.88 2.64 2.71
C ASP A 32 23.70 2.00 1.56
N PHE A 33 24.34 2.85 0.76
CA PHE A 33 25.26 2.47 -0.33
C PHE A 33 26.73 2.82 -0.03
N GLU A 34 27.08 2.97 1.25
CA GLU A 34 28.46 3.21 1.70
C GLU A 34 29.15 1.87 2.03
N ASP A 35 29.23 0.98 1.04
CA ASP A 35 29.77 -0.38 1.16
C ASP A 35 29.02 -1.29 2.16
N ALA A 36 27.72 -1.07 2.34
CA ALA A 36 26.88 -1.88 3.21
C ALA A 36 26.73 -3.32 2.71
N GLU A 37 26.69 -4.28 3.63
CA GLU A 37 26.53 -5.70 3.30
C GLU A 37 25.36 -6.32 4.07
N ILE A 38 24.67 -7.26 3.41
CA ILE A 38 23.68 -8.13 4.03
C ILE A 38 23.92 -9.57 3.58
N THR A 39 23.84 -10.51 4.53
CA THR A 39 23.91 -11.94 4.22
C THR A 39 22.58 -12.60 4.48
N VAL A 40 21.97 -13.17 3.43
CA VAL A 40 20.70 -13.88 3.50
C VAL A 40 20.83 -15.22 2.78
N HIS A 41 20.44 -16.31 3.41
CA HIS A 41 20.53 -17.68 2.89
C HIS A 41 21.95 -18.05 2.35
N GLY A 42 23.00 -17.53 3.01
CA GLY A 42 24.38 -17.79 2.61
C GLY A 42 24.89 -16.96 1.44
N VAL A 43 24.06 -16.07 0.89
CA VAL A 43 24.46 -15.09 -0.13
C VAL A 43 24.75 -13.76 0.54
N THR A 44 25.97 -13.24 0.40
CA THR A 44 26.32 -11.90 0.85
C THR A 44 26.18 -10.93 -0.31
N SER A 45 25.28 -9.98 -0.17
CA SER A 45 25.07 -8.89 -1.11
C SER A 45 25.73 -7.61 -0.59
N ARG A 46 26.33 -6.82 -1.49
CA ARG A 46 27.04 -5.58 -1.15
C ARG A 46 26.47 -4.42 -1.95
N PHE A 47 26.17 -3.32 -1.28
CA PHE A 47 25.64 -2.09 -1.85
C PHE A 47 26.66 -0.98 -1.81
N TYR A 48 26.94 -0.34 -2.93
CA TYR A 48 27.96 0.70 -3.02
C TYR A 48 27.73 1.66 -4.17
N LYS A 49 28.41 2.80 -4.09
CA LYS A 49 28.45 3.80 -5.18
C LYS A 49 29.76 3.70 -5.95
N LYS A 50 29.67 3.79 -7.27
CA LYS A 50 30.83 3.82 -8.15
C LYS A 50 30.50 4.64 -9.41
N ASP A 51 31.34 5.60 -9.75
CA ASP A 51 31.19 6.48 -10.92
C ASP A 51 29.81 7.17 -10.97
N GLY A 52 29.26 7.57 -9.81
CA GLY A 52 27.97 8.22 -9.65
C GLY A 52 26.75 7.29 -9.81
N LYS A 53 26.95 5.97 -9.83
CA LYS A 53 25.91 4.96 -9.93
C LYS A 53 25.73 4.22 -8.62
N PHE A 54 24.49 3.82 -8.35
CA PHE A 54 24.13 2.92 -7.25
C PHE A 54 24.24 1.48 -7.74
N LEU A 55 25.02 0.66 -7.08
CA LEU A 55 25.32 -0.70 -7.50
C LEU A 55 25.06 -1.69 -6.37
N VAL A 56 24.59 -2.87 -6.77
CA VAL A 56 24.50 -4.04 -5.89
C VAL A 56 25.30 -5.19 -6.51
N TYR A 57 26.16 -5.82 -5.71
CA TYR A 57 26.80 -7.08 -6.06
C TYR A 57 26.06 -8.20 -5.33
N THR A 58 25.35 -9.05 -6.08
CA THR A 58 24.49 -10.11 -5.53
C THR A 58 24.34 -11.27 -6.51
N ASN A 59 23.62 -12.32 -6.12
CA ASN A 59 23.28 -13.43 -7.00
C ASN A 59 22.23 -12.99 -8.05
N GLY A 60 22.49 -13.26 -9.31
CA GLY A 60 21.67 -12.89 -10.46
C GLY A 60 21.15 -14.10 -11.23
N VAL A 61 21.14 -13.98 -12.56
CA VAL A 61 20.65 -15.04 -13.47
C VAL A 61 21.34 -16.36 -13.18
N GLY A 62 20.55 -17.42 -13.01
CA GLY A 62 21.06 -18.75 -12.69
C GLY A 62 21.74 -18.88 -11.33
N GLY A 63 21.60 -17.90 -10.44
CA GLY A 63 22.23 -17.89 -9.11
C GLY A 63 23.68 -17.41 -9.11
N GLU A 64 24.23 -17.00 -10.24
CA GLU A 64 25.61 -16.54 -10.33
C GLU A 64 25.75 -15.11 -9.76
N MET A 65 26.87 -14.86 -9.05
CA MET A 65 27.16 -13.53 -8.51
C MET A 65 27.47 -12.54 -9.62
N GLY A 66 26.88 -11.35 -9.55
CA GLY A 66 27.08 -10.28 -10.54
C GLY A 66 26.90 -8.88 -9.95
N GLU A 67 27.43 -7.90 -10.66
CA GLU A 67 27.22 -6.47 -10.37
C GLU A 67 26.04 -5.94 -11.17
N PHE A 68 25.09 -5.27 -10.48
CA PHE A 68 23.87 -4.74 -11.08
C PHE A 68 23.71 -3.26 -10.73
N GLU A 69 23.38 -2.44 -11.72
CA GLU A 69 23.05 -1.03 -11.52
C GLU A 69 21.59 -0.88 -11.08
N ILE A 70 21.37 -0.11 -10.03
CA ILE A 70 20.04 0.31 -9.60
C ILE A 70 19.72 1.62 -10.31
N THR A 71 18.61 1.65 -11.03
CA THR A 71 18.21 2.81 -11.84
C THR A 71 16.98 3.53 -11.31
N HIS A 72 16.15 2.84 -10.52
CA HIS A 72 14.93 3.41 -9.95
C HIS A 72 14.72 2.91 -8.53
N THR A 73 14.03 3.73 -7.75
CA THR A 73 13.47 3.40 -6.45
C THR A 73 11.95 3.30 -6.56
N PHE A 74 11.30 2.52 -5.71
CA PHE A 74 9.86 2.56 -5.55
C PHE A 74 9.45 2.27 -4.11
N GLY A 75 8.43 3.03 -3.64
CA GLY A 75 8.12 3.16 -2.24
C GLY A 75 9.10 4.06 -1.49
N TRP A 76 8.67 4.53 -0.32
CA TRP A 76 9.42 5.47 0.51
C TRP A 76 9.40 5.05 1.99
N TYR A 77 8.22 4.83 2.53
CA TYR A 77 8.02 4.44 3.92
C TYR A 77 6.89 3.40 4.01
N PRO A 78 7.03 2.34 4.83
CA PRO A 78 8.15 2.00 5.72
C PRO A 78 9.30 1.28 5.03
N LEU A 79 9.20 1.01 3.74
CA LEU A 79 10.24 0.35 2.96
C LEU A 79 10.43 1.00 1.60
N GLN A 80 11.67 0.90 1.09
CA GLN A 80 12.00 1.26 -0.27
C GLN A 80 12.61 0.07 -1.00
N GLN A 81 12.10 -0.22 -2.20
CA GLN A 81 12.63 -1.24 -3.09
C GLN A 81 13.36 -0.61 -4.28
N TYR A 82 14.07 -1.43 -5.05
CA TYR A 82 14.98 -0.99 -6.10
C TYR A 82 14.79 -1.79 -7.37
N LEU A 83 14.93 -1.10 -8.53
CA LEU A 83 14.81 -1.72 -9.84
C LEU A 83 16.16 -1.79 -10.55
N VAL A 84 16.36 -2.95 -11.16
CA VAL A 84 17.55 -3.28 -11.95
C VAL A 84 17.13 -3.49 -13.41
N PRO A 85 17.74 -2.79 -14.38
CA PRO A 85 17.44 -3.00 -15.80
C PRO A 85 17.99 -4.33 -16.30
N PHE A 86 17.18 -5.02 -17.10
CA PHE A 86 17.50 -6.28 -17.74
C PHE A 86 17.26 -6.21 -19.26
N PRO A 87 17.82 -7.16 -20.05
CA PRO A 87 17.60 -7.22 -21.49
C PRO A 87 16.12 -7.22 -21.87
N GLY A 88 15.81 -6.67 -23.07
CA GLY A 88 14.45 -6.59 -23.56
C GLY A 88 13.59 -5.53 -22.85
N GLY A 89 14.18 -4.47 -22.30
CA GLY A 89 13.46 -3.36 -21.64
C GLY A 89 12.81 -3.74 -20.31
N ARG A 90 13.22 -4.86 -19.72
CA ARG A 90 12.72 -5.32 -18.43
C ARG A 90 13.33 -4.50 -17.29
N LEU A 91 12.53 -4.20 -16.29
CA LEU A 91 12.96 -3.74 -14.97
C LEU A 91 12.61 -4.83 -13.97
N GLN A 92 13.61 -5.35 -13.28
CA GLN A 92 13.43 -6.40 -12.27
C GLN A 92 13.52 -5.81 -10.86
N THR A 93 12.60 -6.26 -10.02
CA THR A 93 12.58 -5.86 -8.61
C THR A 93 13.64 -6.63 -7.85
N LEU A 94 14.55 -5.92 -7.19
CA LEU A 94 15.53 -6.54 -6.31
C LEU A 94 14.82 -7.15 -5.08
N PRO A 95 15.19 -8.38 -4.65
CA PRO A 95 14.57 -9.03 -3.49
C PRO A 95 15.07 -8.46 -2.14
N LEU A 96 15.97 -7.50 -2.18
CA LEU A 96 16.52 -6.79 -1.03
C LEU A 96 15.98 -5.38 -1.03
N ALA A 97 15.43 -4.96 0.10
CA ALA A 97 14.82 -3.66 0.30
C ALA A 97 15.41 -2.94 1.51
N TRP A 98 15.22 -1.65 1.56
CA TRP A 98 15.59 -0.81 2.69
C TRP A 98 14.39 -0.59 3.60
N ASP A 99 14.49 -1.00 4.86
CA ASP A 99 13.58 -0.62 5.92
C ASP A 99 13.88 0.82 6.32
N SER A 100 13.05 1.76 5.91
CA SER A 100 13.26 3.19 6.18
C SER A 100 12.87 3.60 7.60
N LYS A 101 12.17 2.73 8.34
CA LYS A 101 11.85 2.93 9.75
C LYS A 101 13.04 2.57 10.66
N ASP A 102 13.62 1.39 10.43
CA ASP A 102 14.71 0.87 11.26
C ASP A 102 16.11 1.13 10.66
N ASN A 103 16.17 1.73 9.45
CA ASN A 103 17.41 2.04 8.73
C ASN A 103 18.30 0.82 8.54
N LYS A 104 17.77 -0.23 7.93
CA LYS A 104 18.50 -1.47 7.67
C LYS A 104 18.08 -2.13 6.36
N TRP A 105 19.02 -2.86 5.75
CA TRP A 105 18.69 -3.76 4.65
C TRP A 105 17.97 -5.01 5.15
N PHE A 106 17.01 -5.49 4.40
CA PHE A 106 16.31 -6.74 4.67
C PHE A 106 15.92 -7.44 3.36
N ARG A 107 15.56 -8.73 3.47
CA ARG A 107 14.98 -9.46 2.35
C ARG A 107 13.46 -9.35 2.38
N VAL A 108 12.89 -9.01 1.25
CA VAL A 108 11.44 -9.09 1.07
C VAL A 108 10.99 -10.55 1.06
N PRO A 109 9.93 -10.94 1.77
CA PRO A 109 9.40 -12.32 1.75
C PRO A 109 9.20 -12.88 0.32
N PRO A 110 9.29 -14.21 0.15
CA PRO A 110 9.26 -15.25 1.20
C PRO A 110 10.59 -15.38 1.95
N ASP A 111 10.51 -15.86 3.18
CA ASP A 111 11.67 -16.09 4.03
C ASP A 111 12.49 -17.31 3.59
N GLU A 112 11.87 -18.24 2.87
CA GLU A 112 12.54 -19.41 2.31
C GLU A 112 13.44 -19.03 1.10
N PRO A 113 14.52 -19.77 0.89
CA PRO A 113 15.32 -19.62 -0.32
C PRO A 113 14.47 -19.91 -1.57
N VAL A 114 14.54 -19.01 -2.55
CA VAL A 114 13.93 -19.21 -3.87
C VAL A 114 15.01 -19.65 -4.85
N GLU A 115 14.84 -20.81 -5.47
CA GLU A 115 15.81 -21.38 -6.41
C GLU A 115 15.82 -20.58 -7.74
N PRO A 116 16.96 -20.50 -8.42
CA PRO A 116 17.10 -19.67 -9.63
C PRO A 116 16.19 -20.02 -10.80
N ASP A 117 15.65 -21.24 -10.85
CA ASP A 117 14.69 -21.71 -11.85
C ASP A 117 13.21 -21.54 -11.42
N ASP A 118 12.97 -21.09 -10.19
CA ASP A 118 11.62 -20.80 -9.71
C ASP A 118 11.07 -19.51 -10.35
N TRP A 119 9.78 -19.51 -10.64
CA TRP A 119 9.08 -18.34 -11.18
C TRP A 119 9.18 -17.11 -10.29
N LEU A 120 9.25 -17.28 -8.96
CA LEU A 120 9.40 -16.22 -7.96
C LEU A 120 10.83 -15.67 -7.83
N TYR A 121 11.83 -16.31 -8.47
CA TYR A 121 13.20 -15.80 -8.37
C TYR A 121 13.32 -14.40 -8.97
N TRP A 122 14.10 -13.53 -8.35
CA TRP A 122 14.06 -12.10 -8.63
C TRP A 122 14.41 -11.71 -10.08
N THR A 123 15.16 -12.54 -10.80
CA THR A 123 15.44 -12.30 -12.24
C THR A 123 14.35 -12.87 -13.17
N ASN A 124 13.32 -13.52 -12.62
CA ASN A 124 12.27 -14.20 -13.38
C ASN A 124 10.96 -13.38 -13.44
N ALA A 125 9.95 -13.95 -14.06
CA ALA A 125 8.74 -13.22 -14.49
C ALA A 125 7.93 -12.62 -13.32
N ALA A 126 7.88 -13.25 -12.14
CA ALA A 126 7.12 -12.74 -10.99
C ALA A 126 7.65 -11.42 -10.46
N GLN A 127 8.93 -11.13 -10.64
CA GLN A 127 9.59 -9.93 -10.16
C GLN A 127 9.79 -8.88 -11.28
N ASN A 128 9.14 -9.09 -12.43
CA ASN A 128 9.17 -8.12 -13.52
C ASN A 128 8.25 -6.93 -13.21
N TRP A 129 8.86 -5.79 -12.92
CA TRP A 129 8.14 -4.56 -12.58
C TRP A 129 7.18 -4.10 -13.68
N ASN A 130 7.58 -4.17 -14.96
CA ASN A 130 6.76 -3.73 -16.10
C ASN A 130 5.40 -4.41 -16.15
N GLY A 131 5.36 -5.70 -15.80
CA GLY A 131 4.14 -6.52 -15.83
C GLY A 131 3.35 -6.52 -14.53
N MET A 132 4.03 -6.39 -13.38
CA MET A 132 3.46 -6.66 -12.06
C MET A 132 3.20 -5.41 -11.23
N CYS A 133 4.14 -4.46 -11.18
CA CYS A 133 4.13 -3.36 -10.21
C CYS A 133 3.80 -2.01 -10.85
N ALA A 134 4.27 -1.80 -12.07
CA ALA A 134 4.29 -0.50 -12.76
C ALA A 134 2.95 0.21 -12.81
N GLN A 135 1.86 -0.54 -12.97
CA GLN A 135 0.53 0.00 -13.15
C GLN A 135 0.00 0.77 -11.93
N CYS A 136 0.46 0.38 -10.73
CA CYS A 136 0.07 1.03 -9.49
C CYS A 136 1.10 2.08 -9.01
N HIS A 137 2.30 2.08 -9.60
CA HIS A 137 3.41 2.92 -9.21
C HIS A 137 3.80 3.99 -10.23
N SER A 138 3.02 4.14 -11.31
CA SER A 138 3.25 5.18 -12.33
C SER A 138 1.93 5.66 -12.93
N THR A 139 1.96 6.81 -13.59
CA THR A 139 0.79 7.43 -14.21
C THR A 139 0.72 7.08 -15.69
N ASN A 140 -0.47 6.68 -16.14
CA ASN A 140 -0.76 6.38 -17.56
C ASN A 140 0.24 5.39 -18.18
N LEU A 141 0.48 4.29 -17.47
CA LEU A 141 1.39 3.23 -17.91
C LEU A 141 0.96 2.63 -19.25
N GLN A 142 1.90 2.54 -20.18
CA GLN A 142 1.78 1.75 -21.40
C GLN A 142 2.88 0.68 -21.36
N LYS A 143 2.50 -0.58 -21.18
CA LYS A 143 3.47 -1.68 -21.10
C LYS A 143 4.24 -1.87 -22.39
N ASN A 144 3.55 -1.70 -23.52
CA ASN A 144 4.08 -1.88 -24.87
C ASN A 144 4.91 -3.18 -24.99
N TYR A 145 4.34 -4.27 -24.47
CA TYR A 145 4.97 -5.58 -24.56
C TYR A 145 4.79 -6.16 -25.98
N ASP A 146 5.91 -6.52 -26.59
CA ASP A 146 5.94 -7.22 -27.88
C ASP A 146 6.19 -8.70 -27.66
N ILE A 147 5.18 -9.50 -27.96
CA ILE A 147 5.21 -10.96 -27.79
C ILE A 147 6.15 -11.67 -28.79
N GLU A 148 6.40 -11.06 -29.96
CA GLU A 148 7.26 -11.67 -30.96
C GLU A 148 8.74 -11.55 -30.60
N THR A 149 9.11 -10.43 -29.99
CA THR A 149 10.49 -10.17 -29.56
C THR A 149 10.72 -10.42 -28.07
N ASP A 150 9.66 -10.78 -27.34
CA ASP A 150 9.66 -10.94 -25.88
C ASP A 150 10.31 -9.73 -25.17
N SER A 151 9.86 -8.53 -25.50
CA SER A 151 10.44 -7.30 -25.01
C SER A 151 9.40 -6.26 -24.62
N TYR A 152 9.80 -5.34 -23.73
CA TYR A 152 9.03 -4.20 -23.29
C TYR A 152 9.59 -2.90 -23.87
N ASN A 153 8.70 -1.97 -24.25
CA ASN A 153 8.99 -0.60 -24.50
C ASN A 153 8.09 0.28 -23.64
N THR A 154 8.11 0.00 -22.33
CA THR A 154 7.21 0.61 -21.33
C THR A 154 7.41 2.11 -21.26
N THR A 155 6.31 2.84 -21.28
CA THR A 155 6.25 4.30 -21.13
C THR A 155 5.18 4.69 -20.11
N TRP A 156 5.32 5.88 -19.55
CA TRP A 156 4.38 6.50 -18.61
C TRP A 156 4.32 8.00 -18.83
N SER A 157 3.29 8.67 -18.32
CA SER A 157 3.20 10.15 -18.34
C SER A 157 4.00 10.76 -17.22
N ASP A 158 3.84 10.24 -15.99
CA ASP A 158 4.65 10.56 -14.81
C ASP A 158 5.19 9.27 -14.20
N ILE A 159 6.41 9.34 -13.65
CA ILE A 159 7.09 8.17 -13.08
C ILE A 159 6.41 7.68 -11.79
N ASP A 160 5.72 8.56 -11.09
CA ASP A 160 4.98 8.36 -9.85
C ASP A 160 3.46 8.32 -10.09
N VAL A 161 2.67 8.34 -9.00
CA VAL A 161 1.20 8.44 -9.04
C VAL A 161 0.80 9.90 -8.99
N GLY A 162 0.88 10.56 -10.15
CA GLY A 162 0.53 11.97 -10.30
C GLY A 162 -0.95 12.25 -10.42
N CYS A 163 -1.29 13.53 -10.63
CA CYS A 163 -2.68 14.02 -10.67
C CYS A 163 -3.56 13.25 -11.69
N GLU A 164 -3.01 12.97 -12.87
CA GLU A 164 -3.74 12.31 -13.95
C GLU A 164 -4.08 10.83 -13.68
N SER A 165 -3.43 10.20 -12.69
CA SER A 165 -3.79 8.84 -12.26
C SER A 165 -5.22 8.77 -11.74
N CYS A 166 -5.68 9.82 -11.05
CA CYS A 166 -7.03 9.91 -10.48
C CYS A 166 -7.96 10.75 -11.37
N HIS A 167 -7.51 11.88 -11.87
CA HIS A 167 -8.33 12.84 -12.63
C HIS A 167 -8.40 12.54 -14.13
N GLY A 168 -7.52 11.67 -14.64
CA GLY A 168 -7.34 11.42 -16.07
C GLY A 168 -6.62 12.56 -16.79
N PRO A 169 -6.40 12.44 -18.11
CA PRO A 169 -5.68 13.45 -18.90
C PRO A 169 -6.29 14.84 -18.78
N GLY A 170 -5.48 15.82 -18.35
CA GLY A 170 -5.93 17.17 -18.02
C GLY A 170 -5.86 18.19 -19.17
N SER A 171 -5.31 17.87 -20.34
CA SER A 171 -5.07 18.84 -21.41
C SER A 171 -6.33 19.60 -21.86
N ARG A 172 -7.45 18.89 -22.04
CA ARG A 172 -8.72 19.50 -22.41
C ARG A 172 -9.30 20.38 -21.31
N HIS A 173 -9.12 19.97 -20.05
CA HIS A 173 -9.52 20.77 -18.91
C HIS A 173 -8.73 22.09 -18.85
N VAL A 174 -7.42 22.06 -19.08
CA VAL A 174 -6.58 23.25 -19.11
C VAL A 174 -7.01 24.18 -20.23
N GLU A 175 -7.17 23.68 -21.47
CA GLU A 175 -7.67 24.46 -22.60
C GLU A 175 -9.02 25.12 -22.29
N TRP A 176 -9.94 24.39 -21.67
CA TRP A 176 -11.25 24.92 -21.27
C TRP A 176 -11.12 25.96 -20.14
N ALA A 177 -10.31 25.71 -19.13
CA ALA A 177 -10.13 26.59 -17.98
C ALA A 177 -9.48 27.94 -18.36
N GLU A 178 -8.56 27.95 -19.34
CA GLU A 178 -7.89 29.15 -19.87
C GLU A 178 -8.79 30.02 -20.74
N MET A 179 -9.96 29.50 -21.18
CA MET A 179 -10.91 30.33 -21.93
C MET A 179 -11.45 31.46 -21.04
N PRO A 180 -11.67 32.67 -21.61
CA PRO A 180 -12.32 33.75 -20.89
C PRO A 180 -13.66 33.29 -20.31
N GLU A 181 -13.92 33.63 -19.06
CA GLU A 181 -15.13 33.23 -18.34
C GLU A 181 -16.40 33.61 -19.14
N MET A 182 -16.40 34.81 -19.73
CA MET A 182 -17.44 35.25 -20.64
C MET A 182 -17.32 34.50 -21.98
N GLY A 183 -18.20 33.53 -22.22
CA GLY A 183 -18.23 32.72 -23.43
C GLY A 183 -17.62 31.33 -23.27
N ARG A 184 -17.11 30.99 -22.08
CA ARG A 184 -16.67 29.63 -21.77
C ARG A 184 -17.85 28.67 -21.88
N PRO A 185 -17.74 27.59 -22.66
CA PRO A 185 -18.85 26.65 -22.83
C PRO A 185 -19.09 25.86 -21.53
N ALA A 186 -20.34 25.55 -21.26
CA ALA A 186 -20.67 24.56 -20.24
C ALA A 186 -20.29 23.17 -20.75
N VAL A 187 -19.43 22.47 -20.02
CA VAL A 187 -18.98 21.11 -20.33
C VAL A 187 -19.25 20.19 -19.16
N TRP A 188 -19.32 18.88 -19.44
CA TRP A 188 -19.44 17.90 -18.38
C TRP A 188 -18.10 17.82 -17.60
N ASN A 189 -18.17 17.78 -16.28
CA ASN A 189 -17.05 17.54 -15.38
C ASN A 189 -15.80 18.41 -15.70
N PHE A 190 -15.99 19.68 -16.01
CA PHE A 190 -14.90 20.60 -16.34
C PHE A 190 -13.98 20.14 -17.50
N ASP A 191 -14.53 19.34 -18.41
CA ASP A 191 -13.84 18.64 -19.51
C ASP A 191 -12.75 17.62 -19.08
N LEU A 192 -12.81 17.14 -17.85
CA LEU A 192 -12.06 15.99 -17.37
C LEU A 192 -12.81 14.69 -17.69
N VAL A 193 -12.08 13.64 -18.06
CA VAL A 193 -12.64 12.34 -18.43
C VAL A 193 -13.11 11.52 -17.20
N ARG A 194 -12.58 11.81 -16.03
CA ARG A 194 -12.94 11.16 -14.76
C ARG A 194 -13.58 12.15 -13.80
N LYS A 195 -14.69 11.75 -13.20
CA LYS A 195 -15.32 12.47 -12.09
C LYS A 195 -14.67 12.04 -10.79
N THR A 196 -14.23 12.99 -9.96
CA THR A 196 -13.59 12.76 -8.67
C THR A 196 -14.32 13.45 -7.51
N SER A 197 -15.36 14.23 -7.79
CA SER A 197 -16.15 14.94 -6.79
C SER A 197 -17.64 14.55 -6.84
N GLY A 198 -18.30 14.57 -5.67
CA GLY A 198 -19.71 14.19 -5.56
C GLY A 198 -19.99 12.74 -5.94
N LEU A 199 -19.04 11.85 -5.64
CA LEU A 199 -19.13 10.41 -5.82
C LEU A 199 -19.86 9.78 -4.62
N ASP A 200 -20.64 8.74 -4.85
CA ASP A 200 -21.09 7.85 -3.79
C ASP A 200 -19.94 6.92 -3.34
N SER A 201 -20.17 6.10 -2.31
CA SER A 201 -19.14 5.20 -1.79
C SER A 201 -18.62 4.21 -2.84
N ARG A 202 -19.53 3.66 -3.66
CA ARG A 202 -19.14 2.72 -4.72
C ARG A 202 -18.26 3.39 -5.77
N GLU A 203 -18.71 4.52 -6.32
CA GLU A 203 -17.98 5.29 -7.32
C GLU A 203 -16.59 5.71 -6.80
N HIS A 204 -16.54 6.14 -5.53
CA HIS A 204 -15.28 6.56 -4.91
C HIS A 204 -14.32 5.39 -4.68
N VAL A 205 -14.80 4.25 -4.21
CA VAL A 205 -13.99 3.04 -4.03
C VAL A 205 -13.50 2.52 -5.38
N GLU A 206 -14.34 2.53 -6.42
CA GLU A 206 -13.98 2.12 -7.77
C GLU A 206 -12.96 3.07 -8.42
N LEU A 207 -12.88 4.34 -8.00
CA LEU A 207 -11.81 5.25 -8.40
C LEU A 207 -10.43 4.83 -7.87
N CYS A 208 -10.36 4.34 -6.63
CA CYS A 208 -9.12 3.95 -5.95
C CYS A 208 -8.71 2.49 -6.25
N ALA A 209 -9.68 1.62 -6.47
CA ALA A 209 -9.50 0.17 -6.61
C ALA A 209 -8.54 -0.28 -7.73
N PRO A 210 -8.33 0.44 -8.85
CA PRO A 210 -7.33 0.07 -9.84
C PRO A 210 -5.94 -0.18 -9.27
N CYS A 211 -5.56 0.52 -8.19
CA CYS A 211 -4.29 0.34 -7.49
C CYS A 211 -4.47 -0.33 -6.12
N HIS A 212 -5.59 -0.05 -5.43
CA HIS A 212 -5.85 -0.52 -4.06
C HIS A 212 -6.67 -1.83 -3.99
N SER A 213 -6.61 -2.66 -5.03
CA SER A 213 -7.18 -4.02 -5.04
C SER A 213 -6.19 -5.04 -5.56
N ARG A 214 -6.22 -6.27 -5.02
CA ARG A 214 -5.61 -7.42 -5.67
C ARG A 214 -6.50 -7.83 -6.84
N ARG A 215 -5.96 -7.77 -8.06
CA ARG A 215 -6.78 -7.90 -9.27
C ARG A 215 -5.96 -8.35 -10.48
N GLY A 216 -6.62 -8.92 -11.47
CA GLY A 216 -6.13 -9.07 -12.83
C GLY A 216 -6.58 -7.88 -13.69
N ALA A 217 -5.75 -7.45 -14.66
CA ALA A 217 -6.18 -6.52 -15.70
C ALA A 217 -6.69 -7.31 -16.91
N MET A 218 -7.82 -6.87 -17.50
CA MET A 218 -8.39 -7.49 -18.71
C MET A 218 -7.83 -6.90 -20.01
N GLY A 219 -6.88 -5.97 -19.91
CA GLY A 219 -6.20 -5.32 -21.03
C GLY A 219 -5.15 -4.31 -20.54
N ASP A 220 -4.50 -3.63 -21.47
CA ASP A 220 -3.48 -2.63 -21.15
C ASP A 220 -4.02 -1.21 -20.95
N ASP A 221 -5.32 -1.02 -21.09
CA ASP A 221 -5.97 0.29 -21.09
C ASP A 221 -6.46 0.65 -19.67
N ASN A 222 -5.56 1.13 -18.87
CA ASN A 222 -5.65 1.19 -17.43
C ASN A 222 -6.45 2.37 -16.86
N HIS A 223 -6.79 3.35 -17.70
CA HIS A 223 -7.39 4.61 -17.25
C HIS A 223 -8.64 4.98 -18.04
N ARG A 224 -9.36 3.99 -18.60
CA ARG A 224 -10.64 4.24 -19.25
C ARG A 224 -11.69 4.71 -18.23
N PRO A 225 -12.54 5.67 -18.61
CA PRO A 225 -13.80 5.87 -17.91
C PRO A 225 -14.65 4.59 -18.01
N GLY A 226 -15.21 4.16 -16.91
CA GLY A 226 -16.07 2.97 -16.86
C GLY A 226 -16.09 2.38 -15.46
N ASP A 227 -16.92 1.37 -15.25
CA ASP A 227 -16.97 0.61 -14.02
C ASP A 227 -15.66 -0.20 -13.85
N LEU A 228 -15.22 -0.40 -12.62
CA LEU A 228 -14.01 -1.17 -12.29
C LEU A 228 -14.01 -2.54 -13.00
N LEU A 229 -15.15 -3.22 -13.01
CA LEU A 229 -15.30 -4.56 -13.57
C LEU A 229 -15.28 -4.62 -15.11
N ASP A 230 -15.31 -3.48 -15.79
CA ASP A 230 -15.11 -3.42 -17.25
C ASP A 230 -13.63 -3.55 -17.64
N ILE A 231 -12.73 -3.29 -16.69
CA ILE A 231 -11.30 -3.19 -16.95
C ILE A 231 -10.50 -4.20 -16.10
N TYR A 232 -10.97 -4.44 -14.88
CA TYR A 232 -10.28 -5.28 -13.91
C TYR A 232 -11.15 -6.40 -13.38
N LEU A 233 -10.49 -7.47 -12.96
CA LEU A 233 -11.07 -8.60 -12.27
C LEU A 233 -10.50 -8.66 -10.84
N PRO A 234 -11.12 -8.01 -9.84
CA PRO A 234 -10.70 -8.10 -8.46
C PRO A 234 -10.76 -9.54 -7.95
N SER A 235 -9.78 -9.91 -7.11
CA SER A 235 -9.77 -11.22 -6.47
C SER A 235 -10.96 -11.36 -5.53
N LEU A 236 -11.54 -12.55 -5.51
CA LEU A 236 -12.62 -12.89 -4.59
C LEU A 236 -12.07 -13.14 -3.18
N LEU A 237 -12.97 -13.24 -2.20
CA LEU A 237 -12.65 -13.61 -0.83
C LEU A 237 -12.41 -15.13 -0.75
N SER A 238 -11.28 -15.59 -1.27
CA SER A 238 -10.92 -17.01 -1.31
C SER A 238 -10.05 -17.41 -0.11
N GLU A 239 -10.04 -18.69 0.24
CA GLU A 239 -9.36 -19.24 1.41
C GLU A 239 -7.84 -19.01 1.44
N ASP A 240 -7.24 -18.86 0.28
CA ASP A 240 -5.80 -18.56 0.12
C ASP A 240 -5.46 -17.08 0.28
N LEU A 241 -6.45 -16.20 0.30
CA LEU A 241 -6.28 -14.76 0.40
C LEU A 241 -6.87 -14.16 1.68
N TYR A 242 -7.90 -14.79 2.23
CA TYR A 242 -8.63 -14.33 3.40
C TYR A 242 -8.90 -15.48 4.37
N PHE A 243 -8.97 -15.17 5.65
CA PHE A 243 -9.53 -16.11 6.64
C PHE A 243 -11.01 -16.38 6.36
N ALA A 244 -11.55 -17.44 6.94
CA ALA A 244 -12.92 -17.88 6.68
C ALA A 244 -14.01 -16.85 7.06
N ASP A 245 -13.70 -15.94 7.96
CA ASP A 245 -14.54 -14.80 8.34
C ASP A 245 -14.35 -13.58 7.41
N GLY A 246 -13.35 -13.61 6.51
CA GLY A 246 -12.98 -12.55 5.58
C GLY A 246 -11.96 -11.54 6.12
N GLN A 247 -11.31 -11.79 7.26
CA GLN A 247 -10.11 -11.05 7.65
C GLN A 247 -9.00 -11.27 6.64
N ILE A 248 -8.10 -10.29 6.48
CA ILE A 248 -6.98 -10.37 5.53
C ILE A 248 -5.99 -11.46 5.97
N LEU A 249 -5.68 -12.39 5.06
CA LEU A 249 -4.64 -13.41 5.24
C LEU A 249 -3.37 -13.03 4.46
N GLU A 250 -3.51 -12.78 3.16
CA GLU A 250 -2.42 -12.44 2.25
C GLU A 250 -2.46 -10.97 1.80
N GLU A 251 -1.51 -10.55 0.97
CA GLU A 251 -1.44 -9.18 0.47
C GLU A 251 -2.54 -8.93 -0.59
N VAL A 252 -3.68 -8.42 -0.13
CA VAL A 252 -4.89 -8.21 -0.94
C VAL A 252 -5.29 -6.74 -1.07
N TYR A 253 -4.57 -5.84 -0.42
CA TYR A 253 -4.88 -4.42 -0.31
C TYR A 253 -6.22 -4.18 0.40
N VAL A 254 -6.87 -3.04 0.16
CA VAL A 254 -8.01 -2.61 0.98
C VAL A 254 -9.38 -2.84 0.35
N TYR A 255 -9.47 -3.00 -0.97
CA TYR A 255 -10.75 -3.09 -1.69
C TYR A 255 -11.65 -4.21 -1.17
N GLY A 256 -11.14 -5.45 -1.15
CA GLY A 256 -11.94 -6.62 -0.72
C GLY A 256 -12.34 -6.54 0.75
N SER A 257 -11.51 -5.99 1.61
CA SER A 257 -11.81 -5.76 3.02
C SER A 257 -12.87 -4.69 3.21
N PHE A 258 -12.66 -3.51 2.62
CA PHE A 258 -13.56 -2.38 2.80
C PHE A 258 -14.97 -2.67 2.27
N THR A 259 -15.10 -3.30 1.10
CA THR A 259 -16.40 -3.62 0.50
C THR A 259 -17.22 -4.64 1.30
N GLN A 260 -16.61 -5.40 2.22
CA GLN A 260 -17.33 -6.23 3.19
C GLN A 260 -17.94 -5.43 4.34
N SER A 261 -17.42 -4.23 4.63
CA SER A 261 -17.74 -3.46 5.82
C SER A 261 -19.19 -2.95 5.81
N LYS A 262 -19.75 -2.73 7.01
CA LYS A 262 -21.03 -2.03 7.15
C LYS A 262 -20.90 -0.56 6.73
N MET A 263 -19.73 0.05 6.93
CA MET A 263 -19.48 1.45 6.56
C MET A 263 -19.60 1.67 5.06
N TYR A 264 -19.03 0.79 4.23
CA TYR A 264 -19.24 0.83 2.78
C TYR A 264 -20.73 0.81 2.40
N ARG A 265 -21.53 -0.04 3.06
CA ARG A 265 -22.99 -0.14 2.82
C ARG A 265 -23.77 1.08 3.30
N HIS A 266 -23.18 1.92 4.14
CA HIS A 266 -23.73 3.17 4.64
C HIS A 266 -23.09 4.41 3.98
N ASP A 267 -22.58 4.25 2.77
CA ASP A 267 -22.08 5.31 1.92
C ASP A 267 -20.84 6.05 2.48
N VAL A 268 -20.05 5.38 3.35
CA VAL A 268 -18.76 5.89 3.80
C VAL A 268 -17.71 5.72 2.70
N ARG A 269 -16.91 6.73 2.46
CA ARG A 269 -15.90 6.80 1.40
C ARG A 269 -14.49 6.81 1.99
N CYS A 270 -13.50 6.50 1.18
CA CYS A 270 -12.10 6.60 1.59
C CYS A 270 -11.75 8.04 2.05
N SER A 271 -12.29 9.05 1.37
CA SER A 271 -12.09 10.47 1.70
C SER A 271 -12.77 10.95 2.98
N ASP A 272 -13.63 10.15 3.60
CA ASP A 272 -14.19 10.49 4.91
C ASP A 272 -13.19 10.22 6.05
N CYS A 273 -12.13 9.44 5.76
CA CYS A 273 -11.05 9.11 6.67
C CYS A 273 -9.68 9.61 6.22
N HIS A 274 -9.41 9.67 4.90
CA HIS A 274 -8.14 10.09 4.33
C HIS A 274 -8.27 11.40 3.54
N GLU A 275 -7.33 12.31 3.72
CA GLU A 275 -7.11 13.39 2.76
C GLU A 275 -6.44 12.78 1.52
N VAL A 276 -7.10 12.83 0.36
CA VAL A 276 -6.76 12.01 -0.80
C VAL A 276 -5.49 12.46 -1.55
N HIS A 277 -5.01 13.66 -1.31
CA HIS A 277 -3.77 14.18 -1.91
C HIS A 277 -2.56 13.91 -1.00
N SER A 278 -2.64 14.25 0.29
CA SER A 278 -1.56 13.99 1.25
C SER A 278 -1.52 12.54 1.75
N ILE A 279 -2.61 11.80 1.60
CA ILE A 279 -2.83 10.43 2.12
C ILE A 279 -2.97 10.36 3.65
N GLU A 280 -2.77 11.47 4.33
CA GLU A 280 -2.89 11.54 5.79
C GLU A 280 -4.34 11.31 6.25
N LEU A 281 -4.50 10.95 7.51
CA LEU A 281 -5.81 10.86 8.13
C LEU A 281 -6.39 12.26 8.37
N VAL A 282 -7.69 12.45 8.09
CA VAL A 282 -8.37 13.75 8.31
C VAL A 282 -8.50 14.10 9.80
N LYS A 283 -8.32 13.12 10.68
CA LYS A 283 -8.32 13.23 12.13
C LYS A 283 -7.36 12.22 12.73
N GLU A 284 -6.80 12.51 13.89
CA GLU A 284 -5.92 11.59 14.62
C GLU A 284 -6.67 10.71 15.62
N GLY A 285 -6.16 9.52 15.87
CA GLY A 285 -6.64 8.60 16.90
C GLY A 285 -8.14 8.31 16.81
N ASN A 286 -8.79 8.23 17.97
CA ASN A 286 -10.23 7.94 18.05
C ASN A 286 -11.10 9.05 17.46
N GLU A 287 -10.61 10.31 17.36
CA GLU A 287 -11.38 11.40 16.75
C GLU A 287 -11.79 11.09 15.30
N LEU A 288 -11.02 10.27 14.58
CA LEU A 288 -11.37 9.82 13.25
C LEU A 288 -12.70 9.04 13.23
N CYS A 289 -12.89 8.15 14.18
CA CYS A 289 -14.11 7.33 14.28
C CYS A 289 -15.28 8.12 14.90
N LEU A 290 -14.97 9.00 15.84
CA LEU A 290 -15.94 9.82 16.57
C LEU A 290 -16.59 10.92 15.74
N GLN A 291 -16.15 11.14 14.51
CA GLN A 291 -16.88 11.98 13.55
C GLN A 291 -18.32 11.48 13.32
N CYS A 292 -18.52 10.16 13.37
CA CYS A 292 -19.80 9.51 13.12
C CYS A 292 -20.29 8.67 14.30
N HIS A 293 -19.37 8.06 15.08
CA HIS A 293 -19.69 7.24 16.23
C HIS A 293 -19.78 8.05 17.52
N ARG A 294 -20.76 7.74 18.38
CA ARG A 294 -20.99 8.49 19.62
C ARG A 294 -19.94 8.19 20.66
N GLY A 295 -19.05 9.13 21.00
CA GLY A 295 -18.00 8.98 22.00
C GLY A 295 -18.55 8.51 23.36
N ALA A 296 -19.64 9.10 23.84
CA ALA A 296 -20.26 8.68 25.11
C ALA A 296 -20.75 7.22 25.15
N GLN A 297 -20.82 6.56 24.03
CA GLN A 297 -21.21 5.15 23.92
C GLN A 297 -20.03 4.24 23.63
N TYR A 298 -19.11 4.68 22.76
CA TYR A 298 -18.07 3.82 22.20
C TYR A 298 -16.66 4.13 22.70
N ASP A 299 -16.38 5.38 23.08
CA ASP A 299 -15.07 5.75 23.64
C ASP A 299 -15.12 5.73 25.18
N THR A 300 -15.42 4.57 25.72
CA THR A 300 -15.59 4.34 27.16
C THR A 300 -15.00 2.99 27.55
N THR A 301 -14.48 2.91 28.78
CA THR A 301 -13.93 1.66 29.36
C THR A 301 -14.95 0.51 29.32
N GLN A 302 -16.25 0.78 29.36
CA GLN A 302 -17.31 -0.24 29.25
C GLN A 302 -17.38 -0.85 27.85
N HIS A 303 -16.95 -0.11 26.81
CA HIS A 303 -16.94 -0.60 25.43
C HIS A 303 -15.60 -1.26 25.07
N HIS A 304 -14.49 -0.55 25.31
CA HIS A 304 -13.16 -1.01 24.88
C HIS A 304 -12.40 -1.80 25.95
N PHE A 305 -12.89 -1.89 27.20
CA PHE A 305 -12.33 -2.63 28.35
C PHE A 305 -10.93 -2.19 28.82
N HIS A 306 -10.38 -1.12 28.25
CA HIS A 306 -9.02 -0.67 28.51
C HIS A 306 -9.00 0.72 29.15
N LYS A 307 -7.87 1.05 29.76
CA LYS A 307 -7.55 2.40 30.22
C LYS A 307 -7.26 3.30 29.04
N GLN A 308 -7.59 4.58 29.18
CA GLN A 308 -7.26 5.58 28.20
C GLN A 308 -5.84 6.11 28.37
N GLU A 309 -5.33 6.82 27.37
CA GLU A 309 -4.04 7.47 27.44
C GLU A 309 -3.98 8.45 28.62
N GLY A 310 -2.87 8.42 29.37
CA GLY A 310 -2.66 9.26 30.56
C GLY A 310 -3.24 8.69 31.86
N GLU A 311 -3.99 7.60 31.82
CA GLU A 311 -4.42 6.90 33.06
C GLU A 311 -3.27 6.04 33.62
N GLU A 312 -3.26 5.86 34.96
CA GLU A 312 -2.28 4.99 35.62
C GLU A 312 -2.47 3.52 35.19
N GLY A 313 -1.38 2.89 34.72
CA GLY A 313 -1.40 1.48 34.30
C GLY A 313 -0.02 0.98 33.94
N GLU A 314 0.07 -0.33 33.67
CA GLU A 314 1.28 -0.97 33.23
C GLU A 314 1.24 -1.16 31.68
N PRO A 315 2.29 -0.75 30.95
CA PRO A 315 2.40 -1.04 29.52
C PRO A 315 2.66 -2.55 29.31
N ILE A 316 2.36 -3.04 28.14
CA ILE A 316 2.80 -4.38 27.72
C ILE A 316 4.25 -4.25 27.21
N VAL A 317 5.14 -5.07 27.78
CA VAL A 317 6.57 -5.06 27.46
C VAL A 317 7.02 -6.42 26.94
N SER A 318 8.04 -6.41 26.09
CA SER A 318 8.72 -7.63 25.63
C SER A 318 9.56 -8.27 26.76
N ALA A 319 10.08 -9.46 26.52
CA ALA A 319 10.90 -10.19 27.50
C ALA A 319 12.20 -9.46 27.89
N ASP A 320 12.71 -8.60 27.02
CA ASP A 320 13.89 -7.75 27.22
C ASP A 320 13.55 -6.33 27.72
N GLY A 321 12.26 -6.06 27.99
CA GLY A 321 11.78 -4.84 28.64
C GLY A 321 11.45 -3.69 27.68
N GLU A 322 11.41 -3.93 26.38
CA GLU A 322 10.92 -2.95 25.41
C GLU A 322 9.41 -2.79 25.51
N VAL A 323 8.92 -1.55 25.48
CA VAL A 323 7.48 -1.25 25.50
C VAL A 323 6.88 -1.57 24.14
N LEU A 324 6.10 -2.63 24.08
CA LEU A 324 5.37 -3.04 22.88
C LEU A 324 4.07 -2.25 22.71
N PHE A 325 3.29 -2.09 23.80
CA PHE A 325 2.05 -1.32 23.78
C PHE A 325 1.97 -0.44 25.03
N LYS A 326 1.77 0.86 24.81
CA LYS A 326 1.59 1.83 25.90
C LYS A 326 0.21 1.71 26.54
N VAL A 327 0.07 2.25 27.75
CA VAL A 327 -1.27 2.45 28.35
C VAL A 327 -2.05 3.41 27.44
N GLY A 328 -3.28 3.03 27.12
CA GLY A 328 -4.12 3.76 26.17
C GLY A 328 -4.22 3.11 24.80
N THR A 329 -3.18 2.40 24.32
CA THR A 329 -3.22 1.73 23.01
C THR A 329 -4.44 0.81 22.85
N GLY A 330 -4.81 0.04 23.87
CA GLY A 330 -5.98 -0.82 23.81
C GLY A 330 -7.33 -0.10 23.78
N ALA A 331 -7.37 1.20 24.08
CA ALA A 331 -8.56 2.06 23.96
C ALA A 331 -8.73 2.66 22.56
N GLU A 332 -7.74 2.52 21.67
CA GLU A 332 -7.85 3.00 20.30
C GLU A 332 -8.80 2.09 19.50
N CYS A 333 -9.80 2.68 18.86
CA CYS A 333 -10.82 1.97 18.07
C CYS A 333 -10.22 1.02 17.03
N VAL A 334 -9.14 1.46 16.39
CA VAL A 334 -8.45 0.69 15.31
C VAL A 334 -7.84 -0.60 15.81
N GLN A 335 -7.42 -0.68 17.08
CA GLN A 335 -6.77 -1.87 17.62
C GLN A 335 -7.69 -3.09 17.66
N CYS A 336 -8.98 -2.86 17.83
CA CYS A 336 -9.99 -3.92 17.88
C CYS A 336 -10.77 -4.08 16.58
N HIS A 337 -11.07 -2.95 15.90
CA HIS A 337 -11.93 -2.95 14.71
C HIS A 337 -11.18 -3.00 13.38
N MET A 338 -9.86 -2.74 13.40
CA MET A 338 -8.96 -2.80 12.26
C MET A 338 -7.67 -3.57 12.60
N PRO A 339 -7.74 -4.77 13.18
CA PRO A 339 -6.53 -5.51 13.52
C PRO A 339 -5.72 -5.77 12.26
N GLY A 340 -4.47 -5.31 12.25
CA GLY A 340 -3.62 -5.38 11.07
C GLY A 340 -2.56 -6.47 11.17
N ARG A 341 -1.83 -6.63 10.07
CA ARG A 341 -0.70 -7.56 9.94
C ARG A 341 0.48 -6.87 9.24
N TYR A 342 1.65 -7.46 9.39
CA TYR A 342 2.84 -7.04 8.66
C TYR A 342 2.91 -7.73 7.30
N TYR A 343 3.17 -6.94 6.26
CA TYR A 343 3.40 -7.40 4.89
C TYR A 343 4.75 -6.86 4.42
N MET A 344 5.33 -7.45 3.41
CA MET A 344 6.59 -7.01 2.81
C MET A 344 7.73 -6.76 3.84
N GLY A 345 7.68 -7.38 5.01
CA GLY A 345 8.58 -7.15 6.14
C GLY A 345 8.04 -6.11 7.13
N PRO A 346 8.42 -4.81 7.05
CA PRO A 346 8.07 -3.81 8.06
C PRO A 346 6.70 -3.13 7.86
N ASP A 347 5.97 -3.40 6.80
CA ASP A 347 4.76 -2.69 6.42
C ASP A 347 3.52 -3.20 7.16
N TYR A 348 3.15 -2.55 8.26
CA TYR A 348 1.96 -2.88 9.03
C TYR A 348 0.71 -2.27 8.40
N ARG A 349 -0.22 -3.13 7.95
CA ARG A 349 -1.47 -2.72 7.29
C ARG A 349 -2.68 -3.07 8.12
N PRO A 350 -3.48 -2.08 8.59
CA PRO A 350 -4.76 -2.30 9.24
C PRO A 350 -5.78 -2.92 8.30
N ASP A 351 -6.59 -3.86 8.81
CA ASP A 351 -7.69 -4.45 8.05
C ASP A 351 -8.88 -3.47 7.95
N HIS A 352 -9.27 -3.11 6.73
CA HIS A 352 -10.36 -2.17 6.45
C HIS A 352 -11.76 -2.82 6.43
N SER A 353 -11.90 -4.05 6.92
CA SER A 353 -13.22 -4.70 7.06
C SER A 353 -14.05 -4.16 8.24
N PHE A 354 -13.43 -3.43 9.15
CA PHE A 354 -14.07 -2.79 10.32
C PHE A 354 -14.95 -3.76 11.10
N ARG A 355 -14.36 -4.85 11.53
CA ARG A 355 -15.07 -5.93 12.17
C ARG A 355 -15.46 -5.61 13.60
N ILE A 356 -16.51 -6.29 14.07
CA ILE A 356 -16.78 -6.44 15.50
C ILE A 356 -16.01 -7.67 15.94
N PRO A 357 -15.09 -7.58 16.90
CA PRO A 357 -14.36 -8.74 17.42
C PRO A 357 -15.30 -9.84 17.90
N ASP A 358 -15.04 -11.08 17.51
CA ASP A 358 -15.78 -12.26 17.93
C ASP A 358 -14.81 -13.41 18.25
N PRO A 359 -14.17 -13.38 19.45
CA PRO A 359 -13.18 -14.38 19.83
C PRO A 359 -13.69 -15.82 19.83
N ALA A 360 -15.00 -16.04 20.00
CA ALA A 360 -15.58 -17.38 19.94
C ALA A 360 -15.54 -17.92 18.51
N LEU A 361 -15.95 -17.11 17.54
CA LEU A 361 -15.88 -17.46 16.12
C LEU A 361 -14.42 -17.59 15.67
N ASP A 362 -13.56 -16.63 16.05
CA ASP A 362 -12.15 -16.62 15.68
C ASP A 362 -11.46 -17.93 16.12
N ALA A 363 -11.74 -18.40 17.33
CA ALA A 363 -11.21 -19.68 17.84
C ALA A 363 -11.75 -20.90 17.09
N GLU A 364 -13.02 -20.87 16.67
CA GLU A 364 -13.66 -21.98 15.94
C GLU A 364 -13.07 -22.14 14.53
N ILE A 365 -12.83 -21.03 13.84
CA ILE A 365 -12.40 -21.03 12.43
C ILE A 365 -10.90 -20.80 12.24
N GLY A 366 -10.15 -20.55 13.31
CA GLY A 366 -8.72 -20.27 13.25
C GLY A 366 -8.37 -18.89 12.66
N ALA A 367 -9.30 -17.92 12.79
CA ALA A 367 -9.03 -16.53 12.39
C ALA A 367 -8.27 -15.77 13.49
N PRO A 368 -7.61 -14.65 13.18
CA PRO A 368 -6.91 -13.83 14.15
C PRO A 368 -7.86 -13.18 15.17
N ASP A 369 -7.60 -13.39 16.45
CA ASP A 369 -8.29 -12.73 17.56
C ASP A 369 -7.66 -11.38 17.87
N ALA A 370 -8.45 -10.31 17.87
CA ALA A 370 -7.98 -8.94 18.11
C ALA A 370 -7.36 -8.74 19.51
N CYS A 371 -7.84 -9.48 20.55
CA CYS A 371 -7.32 -9.39 21.90
C CYS A 371 -5.94 -10.07 22.03
N LEU A 372 -5.79 -11.26 21.45
CA LEU A 372 -4.58 -12.07 21.57
C LEU A 372 -3.38 -11.49 20.83
N ARG A 373 -3.58 -10.52 19.96
CA ARG A 373 -2.50 -9.77 19.31
C ARG A 373 -1.62 -9.02 20.32
N CYS A 374 -2.22 -8.50 21.37
CA CYS A 374 -1.53 -7.79 22.45
C CYS A 374 -1.35 -8.66 23.71
N HIS A 375 -2.35 -9.44 24.05
CA HIS A 375 -2.36 -10.31 25.23
C HIS A 375 -1.83 -11.72 24.88
N VAL A 376 -0.58 -11.78 24.42
CA VAL A 376 0.07 -13.01 23.94
C VAL A 376 0.28 -14.09 25.03
N ASP A 377 0.12 -13.73 26.30
CA ASP A 377 0.17 -14.63 27.45
C ASP A 377 -1.19 -15.26 27.77
N LYS A 378 -2.24 -14.90 27.05
CA LYS A 378 -3.62 -15.38 27.22
C LYS A 378 -4.00 -16.37 26.12
N ASP A 379 -5.17 -16.98 26.29
CA ASP A 379 -5.74 -17.93 25.34
C ASP A 379 -7.13 -17.49 24.86
N ALA A 380 -7.67 -18.20 23.88
CA ALA A 380 -8.97 -17.89 23.27
C ALA A 380 -10.12 -17.98 24.29
N GLN A 381 -10.01 -18.82 25.34
CA GLN A 381 -11.03 -18.88 26.38
C GLN A 381 -11.06 -17.57 27.18
N TRP A 382 -9.89 -17.07 27.57
CA TRP A 382 -9.78 -15.79 28.26
C TRP A 382 -10.35 -14.64 27.41
N SER A 383 -10.05 -14.61 26.11
CA SER A 383 -10.56 -13.59 25.18
C SER A 383 -12.10 -13.63 25.14
N GLN A 384 -12.70 -14.80 24.99
CA GLN A 384 -14.16 -14.98 24.99
C GLN A 384 -14.81 -14.50 26.29
N GLU A 385 -14.21 -14.83 27.45
CA GLU A 385 -14.73 -14.45 28.77
C GLU A 385 -14.60 -12.95 29.06
N SER A 386 -13.68 -12.25 28.36
CA SER A 386 -13.39 -10.85 28.62
C SER A 386 -14.36 -9.89 27.94
N ILE A 387 -15.11 -10.31 26.92
CA ILE A 387 -16.05 -9.45 26.15
C ILE A 387 -17.53 -9.78 26.42
N VAL A 388 -17.85 -10.59 27.41
CA VAL A 388 -19.23 -10.97 27.80
C VAL A 388 -19.87 -9.94 28.73
#